data_a70576568bd8022c25861fae3e150d19
#
_entry.id   a70576568bd8022c25861fae3e150d19
#
_cell.length_a   1.000
_cell.length_b   1.000
_cell.length_c   1.000
_cell.angle_alpha   90.00
_cell.angle_beta   90.00
_cell.angle_gamma   90.00
#
_symmetry.space_group_name_H-M   'P 1'
#
loop_
_entity.id
_entity.type
_entity.pdbx_description
1 polymer ?
#
loop_
_entity_poly.entity_id
_entity_poly.type
_entity_poly.pdbx_seq_one_letter_code
_entity_poly.pdbx_strand_id
1 'polypeptide(L)'
;MFVGFESLVMVSEEVREPEKSIMKSAIATLVTVSLLYILVMSAFVGAVNWKGLGIAEKDWQSLSNLSSPLADVSKALGVAGLAEVMVLGAVIASAGCFSDWVLLQGRVAYALAREDRLWKPLAYVHPRFGTPSNALIFSSILTAIIMILIPSFPNVILLTMITEFIPYAISAISIAIVKRNPKWVAVGLLGFILSSLYIYWACWPWTFTGVILVIISLILYPAIVRGAPYLSELKKNLWYIAYLIGLVLISLLGDATFEYNNFLPISPLNVFRTPLDIAMVIVLGIVVYIWAMKTRRS
;
A
#
# COMPACT_ATOMS: atom_id res chain seq x y z
N MET A 1 -2.00 -10.35 -2.10
CA MET A 1 -2.06 -8.89 -1.99
C MET A 1 -2.84 -8.34 -3.17
N PHE A 2 -3.93 -7.57 -2.93
CA PHE A 2 -4.82 -7.04 -3.99
C PHE A 2 -4.46 -5.61 -4.39
N VAL A 3 -3.21 -5.26 -4.28
CA VAL A 3 -2.65 -3.96 -4.63
C VAL A 3 -2.30 -3.93 -6.13
N GLY A 4 -2.48 -2.79 -6.78
CA GLY A 4 -2.19 -2.59 -8.20
C GLY A 4 -3.42 -2.30 -9.06
N PHE A 5 -4.66 -2.53 -8.58
CA PHE A 5 -5.88 -2.21 -9.33
C PHE A 5 -6.07 -0.70 -9.52
N GLU A 6 -5.46 0.12 -8.66
CA GLU A 6 -5.43 1.59 -8.76
C GLU A 6 -4.66 2.08 -10.00
N SER A 7 -3.79 1.26 -10.57
CA SER A 7 -3.09 1.56 -11.82
C SER A 7 -4.06 1.88 -12.96
N LEU A 8 -5.25 1.25 -12.96
CA LEU A 8 -6.31 1.53 -13.92
C LEU A 8 -6.77 2.99 -13.88
N VAL A 9 -6.76 3.62 -12.71
CA VAL A 9 -7.12 5.03 -12.56
C VAL A 9 -6.01 5.94 -13.11
N MET A 10 -4.75 5.54 -12.92
CA MET A 10 -3.58 6.30 -13.38
C MET A 10 -3.44 6.34 -14.92
N VAL A 11 -4.06 5.38 -15.63
CA VAL A 11 -4.10 5.32 -17.09
C VAL A 11 -5.46 5.73 -17.66
N SER A 12 -6.33 6.33 -16.86
CA SER A 12 -7.71 6.68 -17.24
C SER A 12 -7.81 7.59 -18.46
N GLU A 13 -6.81 8.43 -18.72
CA GLU A 13 -6.75 9.32 -19.89
C GLU A 13 -6.61 8.54 -21.22
N GLU A 14 -6.14 7.29 -21.18
CA GLU A 14 -5.95 6.42 -22.36
C GLU A 14 -7.11 5.44 -22.57
N VAL A 15 -8.06 5.39 -21.64
CA VAL A 15 -9.19 4.45 -21.68
C VAL A 15 -10.41 5.08 -22.34
N ARG A 16 -11.03 4.37 -23.27
CA ARG A 16 -12.32 4.77 -23.83
C ARG A 16 -13.44 4.57 -22.80
N GLU A 17 -14.30 5.57 -22.62
CA GLU A 17 -15.39 5.58 -21.63
C GLU A 17 -14.90 5.21 -20.20
N PRO A 18 -13.95 6.00 -19.62
CA PRO A 18 -13.24 5.61 -18.38
C PRO A 18 -14.20 5.36 -17.21
N GLU A 19 -15.27 6.14 -17.09
CA GLU A 19 -16.26 6.00 -15.99
C GLU A 19 -16.89 4.61 -15.91
N LYS A 20 -17.15 3.98 -17.05
CA LYS A 20 -17.76 2.64 -17.12
C LYS A 20 -16.71 1.53 -17.17
N SER A 21 -15.65 1.74 -17.95
CA SER A 21 -14.64 0.72 -18.22
C SER A 21 -13.77 0.45 -17.00
N ILE A 22 -13.31 1.50 -16.30
CA ILE A 22 -12.43 1.36 -15.13
C ILE A 22 -13.14 0.57 -14.02
N MET A 23 -14.39 0.94 -13.69
CA MET A 23 -15.12 0.25 -12.63
C MET A 23 -15.35 -1.24 -12.95
N LYS A 24 -15.75 -1.55 -14.19
CA LYS A 24 -15.96 -2.94 -14.62
C LYS A 24 -14.65 -3.73 -14.61
N SER A 25 -13.56 -3.15 -15.10
CA SER A 25 -12.25 -3.78 -15.12
C SER A 25 -11.73 -4.00 -13.71
N ALA A 26 -11.87 -3.03 -12.81
CA ALA A 26 -11.45 -3.17 -11.41
C ALA A 26 -12.20 -4.32 -10.71
N ILE A 27 -13.53 -4.40 -10.86
CA ILE A 27 -14.32 -5.49 -10.28
C ILE A 27 -13.93 -6.83 -10.89
N ALA A 28 -13.81 -6.92 -12.21
CA ALA A 28 -13.41 -8.14 -12.90
C ALA A 28 -12.03 -8.61 -12.45
N THR A 29 -11.06 -7.69 -12.35
CA THR A 29 -9.70 -7.99 -11.86
C THR A 29 -9.74 -8.51 -10.43
N LEU A 30 -10.44 -7.81 -9.51
CA LEU A 30 -10.54 -8.22 -8.12
C LEU A 30 -11.16 -9.61 -7.98
N VAL A 31 -12.24 -9.90 -8.69
CA VAL A 31 -12.90 -11.23 -8.66
C VAL A 31 -11.97 -12.30 -9.22
N THR A 32 -11.36 -12.07 -10.37
CA THR A 32 -10.46 -13.03 -11.03
C THR A 32 -9.25 -13.33 -10.15
N VAL A 33 -8.59 -12.29 -9.63
CA VAL A 33 -7.42 -12.45 -8.76
C VAL A 33 -7.79 -13.14 -7.44
N SER A 34 -8.96 -12.84 -6.86
CA SER A 34 -9.45 -13.51 -5.65
C SER A 34 -9.63 -15.02 -5.89
N LEU A 35 -10.27 -15.38 -7.00
CA LEU A 35 -10.46 -16.80 -7.36
C LEU A 35 -9.12 -17.50 -7.60
N LEU A 36 -8.19 -16.86 -8.32
CA LEU A 36 -6.84 -17.40 -8.55
C LEU A 36 -6.10 -17.61 -7.23
N TYR A 37 -6.14 -16.65 -6.30
CA TYR A 37 -5.48 -16.78 -4.99
C TYR A 37 -6.09 -17.92 -4.17
N ILE A 38 -7.41 -18.07 -4.14
CA ILE A 38 -8.07 -19.17 -3.45
C ILE A 38 -7.63 -20.51 -4.05
N LEU A 39 -7.60 -20.63 -5.39
CA LEU A 39 -7.17 -21.85 -6.07
C LEU A 39 -5.70 -22.17 -5.80
N VAL A 40 -4.81 -21.20 -5.95
CA VAL A 40 -3.36 -21.38 -5.73
C VAL A 40 -3.08 -21.74 -4.26
N MET A 41 -3.69 -21.02 -3.31
CA MET A 41 -3.48 -21.30 -1.88
C MET A 41 -4.08 -22.65 -1.47
N SER A 42 -5.23 -23.03 -2.01
CA SER A 42 -5.82 -24.36 -1.76
C SER A 42 -4.93 -25.48 -2.32
N ALA A 43 -4.42 -25.30 -3.54
CA ALA A 43 -3.48 -26.23 -4.15
C ALA A 43 -2.17 -26.32 -3.35
N PHE A 44 -1.62 -25.18 -2.92
CA PHE A 44 -0.41 -25.11 -2.11
C PHE A 44 -0.59 -25.90 -0.80
N VAL A 45 -1.64 -25.59 -0.02
CA VAL A 45 -1.92 -26.26 1.27
C VAL A 45 -2.13 -27.76 1.06
N GLY A 46 -2.84 -28.16 0.01
CA GLY A 46 -3.08 -29.57 -0.32
C GLY A 46 -1.85 -30.32 -0.82
N ALA A 47 -0.88 -29.61 -1.37
CA ALA A 47 0.34 -30.18 -1.96
C ALA A 47 1.52 -30.26 -0.98
N VAL A 48 1.40 -29.74 0.25
CA VAL A 48 2.50 -29.73 1.22
C VAL A 48 2.92 -31.15 1.58
N ASN A 49 4.12 -31.53 1.18
CA ASN A 49 4.76 -32.76 1.59
C ASN A 49 5.77 -32.49 2.72
N TRP A 50 5.32 -32.61 3.96
CA TRP A 50 6.10 -32.30 5.17
C TRP A 50 7.43 -33.05 5.22
N LYS A 51 7.41 -34.35 4.89
CA LYS A 51 8.62 -35.20 4.87
C LYS A 51 9.58 -34.78 3.77
N GLY A 52 9.06 -34.45 2.59
CA GLY A 52 9.87 -33.98 1.45
C GLY A 52 10.51 -32.63 1.67
N LEU A 53 9.91 -31.79 2.52
CA LEU A 53 10.43 -30.48 2.91
C LEU A 53 11.37 -30.55 4.12
N GLY A 54 11.43 -31.67 4.83
CA GLY A 54 12.21 -31.81 6.08
C GLY A 54 11.63 -31.00 7.25
N ILE A 55 10.33 -30.70 7.21
CA ILE A 55 9.60 -29.92 8.23
C ILE A 55 8.69 -30.85 9.02
N ALA A 56 8.51 -30.60 10.32
CA ALA A 56 7.61 -31.36 11.15
C ALA A 56 6.15 -31.30 10.65
N GLU A 57 5.40 -32.38 10.77
CA GLU A 57 4.00 -32.41 10.32
C GLU A 57 3.17 -31.33 11.04
N LYS A 58 2.41 -30.56 10.23
CA LYS A 58 1.56 -29.45 10.68
C LYS A 58 2.30 -28.22 11.27
N ASP A 59 3.59 -28.14 11.08
CA ASP A 59 4.37 -26.94 11.44
C ASP A 59 4.25 -25.88 10.32
N TRP A 60 3.08 -25.25 10.27
CA TRP A 60 2.75 -24.21 9.29
C TRP A 60 3.65 -22.97 9.40
N GLN A 61 4.17 -22.72 10.60
CA GLN A 61 5.02 -21.57 10.85
C GLN A 61 6.37 -21.72 10.15
N SER A 62 6.93 -22.91 10.14
CA SER A 62 8.19 -23.19 9.45
C SER A 62 8.12 -23.05 7.93
N LEU A 63 6.91 -23.09 7.33
CA LEU A 63 6.75 -22.80 5.90
C LEU A 63 7.06 -21.35 5.55
N SER A 64 6.96 -20.42 6.50
CA SER A 64 7.32 -19.00 6.30
C SER A 64 8.83 -18.79 6.11
N ASN A 65 9.66 -19.75 6.52
CA ASN A 65 11.10 -19.70 6.38
C ASN A 65 11.60 -20.19 5.02
N LEU A 66 10.70 -20.74 4.17
CA LEU A 66 11.05 -21.17 2.81
C LEU A 66 11.37 -19.94 1.95
N SER A 67 12.48 -19.98 1.23
CA SER A 67 12.91 -18.89 0.34
C SER A 67 12.04 -18.77 -0.91
N SER A 68 11.50 -19.90 -1.39
CA SER A 68 10.64 -19.98 -2.57
C SER A 68 9.51 -21.00 -2.36
N PRO A 69 8.51 -20.69 -1.51
CA PRO A 69 7.54 -21.69 -1.01
C PRO A 69 6.88 -22.54 -2.10
N LEU A 70 6.43 -21.93 -3.20
CA LEU A 70 5.80 -22.67 -4.31
C LEU A 70 6.78 -23.58 -5.03
N ALA A 71 8.02 -23.14 -5.27
CA ALA A 71 9.05 -23.96 -5.92
C ALA A 71 9.52 -25.07 -4.99
N ASP A 72 9.72 -24.79 -3.70
CA ASP A 72 10.17 -25.74 -2.70
C ASP A 72 9.15 -26.87 -2.51
N VAL A 73 7.85 -26.53 -2.39
CA VAL A 73 6.76 -27.53 -2.33
C VAL A 73 6.69 -28.34 -3.63
N SER A 74 6.82 -27.70 -4.79
CA SER A 74 6.82 -28.37 -6.09
C SER A 74 7.98 -29.38 -6.21
N LYS A 75 9.16 -29.01 -5.72
CA LYS A 75 10.32 -29.90 -5.65
C LYS A 75 10.10 -31.10 -4.72
N ALA A 76 9.49 -30.85 -3.56
CA ALA A 76 9.16 -31.90 -2.59
C ALA A 76 8.10 -32.91 -3.08
N LEU A 77 7.31 -32.55 -4.09
CA LEU A 77 6.37 -33.48 -4.77
C LEU A 77 7.09 -34.44 -5.70
N GLY A 78 8.36 -34.22 -6.05
CA GLY A 78 9.14 -35.08 -6.93
C GLY A 78 8.74 -35.04 -8.41
N VAL A 79 7.96 -34.05 -8.84
CA VAL A 79 7.57 -33.87 -10.24
C VAL A 79 8.68 -33.15 -10.98
N ALA A 80 9.33 -33.83 -11.91
CA ALA A 80 10.43 -33.28 -12.70
C ALA A 80 9.99 -32.01 -13.49
N GLY A 81 10.79 -30.94 -13.44
CA GLY A 81 10.54 -29.71 -14.17
C GLY A 81 9.48 -28.77 -13.54
N LEU A 82 8.71 -29.22 -12.55
CA LEU A 82 7.65 -28.38 -11.97
C LEU A 82 8.21 -27.18 -11.19
N ALA A 83 9.26 -27.39 -10.41
CA ALA A 83 9.92 -26.32 -9.66
C ALA A 83 10.54 -25.28 -10.58
N GLU A 84 11.17 -25.68 -11.66
CA GLU A 84 11.75 -24.81 -12.69
C GLU A 84 10.68 -23.94 -13.36
N VAL A 85 9.53 -24.54 -13.71
CA VAL A 85 8.39 -23.80 -14.27
C VAL A 85 7.86 -22.76 -13.26
N MET A 86 7.77 -23.11 -11.96
CA MET A 86 7.37 -22.16 -10.93
C MET A 86 8.34 -21.00 -10.79
N VAL A 87 9.65 -21.25 -10.81
CA VAL A 87 10.68 -20.20 -10.76
C VAL A 87 10.63 -19.32 -12.01
N LEU A 88 10.55 -19.90 -13.20
CA LEU A 88 10.42 -19.13 -14.44
C LEU A 88 9.16 -18.26 -14.45
N GLY A 89 8.03 -18.81 -14.01
CA GLY A 89 6.78 -18.08 -13.86
C GLY A 89 6.91 -16.89 -12.91
N ALA A 90 7.59 -17.07 -11.77
CA ALA A 90 7.85 -16.01 -10.82
C ALA A 90 8.74 -14.91 -11.40
N VAL A 91 9.79 -15.26 -12.16
CA VAL A 91 10.66 -14.28 -12.83
C VAL A 91 9.89 -13.46 -13.87
N ILE A 92 9.11 -14.11 -14.72
CA ILE A 92 8.30 -13.42 -15.75
C ILE A 92 7.26 -12.51 -15.11
N ALA A 93 6.54 -13.00 -14.09
CA ALA A 93 5.55 -12.20 -13.38
C ALA A 93 6.17 -10.97 -12.69
N SER A 94 7.33 -11.15 -12.03
CA SER A 94 8.06 -10.06 -11.38
C SER A 94 8.56 -9.03 -12.39
N ALA A 95 9.07 -9.45 -13.53
CA ALA A 95 9.53 -8.56 -14.60
C ALA A 95 8.37 -7.75 -15.21
N GLY A 96 7.21 -8.39 -15.41
CA GLY A 96 6.00 -7.70 -15.88
C GLY A 96 5.51 -6.65 -14.89
N CYS A 97 5.41 -7.02 -13.61
CA CYS A 97 5.01 -6.12 -12.53
C CYS A 97 5.99 -4.94 -12.39
N PHE A 98 7.30 -5.19 -12.43
CA PHE A 98 8.33 -4.16 -12.39
C PHE A 98 8.18 -3.16 -13.55
N SER A 99 7.96 -3.65 -14.76
CA SER A 99 7.82 -2.80 -15.96
C SER A 99 6.59 -1.88 -15.85
N ASP A 100 5.47 -2.38 -15.34
CA ASP A 100 4.25 -1.62 -15.09
C ASP A 100 4.48 -0.50 -14.07
N TRP A 101 5.06 -0.84 -12.92
CA TRP A 101 5.35 0.14 -11.86
C TRP A 101 6.36 1.22 -12.27
N VAL A 102 7.39 0.88 -13.04
CA VAL A 102 8.33 1.89 -13.58
C VAL A 102 7.58 2.91 -14.43
N LEU A 103 6.67 2.46 -15.27
CA LEU A 103 5.88 3.34 -16.13
C LEU A 103 4.93 4.24 -15.33
N LEU A 104 4.22 3.67 -14.36
CA LEU A 104 3.24 4.38 -13.55
C LEU A 104 3.87 5.46 -12.66
N GLN A 105 4.95 5.14 -11.96
CA GLN A 105 5.63 6.11 -11.08
C GLN A 105 6.12 7.35 -11.81
N GLY A 106 6.63 7.19 -13.03
CA GLY A 106 7.03 8.30 -13.89
C GLY A 106 5.84 9.19 -14.29
N ARG A 107 4.68 8.57 -14.60
CA ARG A 107 3.46 9.31 -14.95
C ARG A 107 2.89 10.12 -13.79
N VAL A 108 2.88 9.56 -12.58
CA VAL A 108 2.41 10.28 -11.38
C VAL A 108 3.28 11.50 -11.09
N ALA A 109 4.62 11.35 -11.11
CA ALA A 109 5.53 12.47 -10.91
C ALA A 109 5.38 13.55 -12.01
N TYR A 110 5.21 13.13 -13.25
CA TYR A 110 4.94 14.01 -14.39
C TYR A 110 3.63 14.78 -14.23
N ALA A 111 2.52 14.10 -13.90
CA ALA A 111 1.22 14.71 -13.74
C ALA A 111 1.23 15.78 -12.63
N LEU A 112 1.83 15.47 -11.48
CA LEU A 112 2.00 16.42 -10.38
C LEU A 112 2.85 17.64 -10.80
N ALA A 113 3.90 17.44 -11.59
CA ALA A 113 4.74 18.54 -12.09
C ALA A 113 3.99 19.41 -13.11
N ARG A 114 3.12 18.82 -13.94
CA ARG A 114 2.26 19.55 -14.88
C ARG A 114 1.24 20.45 -14.18
N GLU A 115 0.75 20.03 -13.03
CA GLU A 115 -0.20 20.79 -12.20
C GLU A 115 0.47 21.77 -11.25
N ASP A 116 1.77 22.04 -11.41
CA ASP A 116 2.58 22.86 -10.48
C ASP A 116 2.57 22.34 -9.03
N ARG A 117 2.31 21.05 -8.84
CA ARG A 117 2.29 20.36 -7.54
C ARG A 117 3.62 19.68 -7.21
N LEU A 118 4.56 19.65 -8.15
CA LEU A 118 5.90 19.09 -8.00
C LEU A 118 6.87 19.93 -8.82
N TRP A 119 8.14 19.61 -8.76
CA TRP A 119 9.22 20.34 -9.42
C TRP A 119 9.03 20.37 -10.95
N LYS A 120 8.94 21.59 -11.53
CA LYS A 120 8.64 21.81 -12.98
C LYS A 120 9.48 21.01 -13.97
N PRO A 121 10.82 20.84 -13.79
CA PRO A 121 11.62 20.04 -14.72
C PRO A 121 11.15 18.59 -14.91
N LEU A 122 10.36 18.04 -13.97
CA LEU A 122 9.78 16.71 -14.10
C LEU A 122 8.64 16.63 -15.12
N ALA A 123 8.09 17.78 -15.52
CA ALA A 123 7.09 17.88 -16.59
C ALA A 123 7.69 17.80 -18.01
N TYR A 124 9.00 17.61 -18.14
CA TYR A 124 9.67 17.45 -19.43
C TYR A 124 9.33 16.11 -20.08
N VAL A 125 8.88 16.16 -21.33
CA VAL A 125 8.62 14.99 -22.18
C VAL A 125 9.72 14.89 -23.24
N HIS A 126 10.32 13.72 -23.36
CA HIS A 126 11.39 13.47 -24.33
C HIS A 126 10.85 13.52 -25.76
N PRO A 127 11.37 14.38 -26.67
CA PRO A 127 10.77 14.64 -27.97
C PRO A 127 10.74 13.43 -28.89
N ARG A 128 11.69 12.50 -28.77
CA ARG A 128 11.77 11.30 -29.61
C ARG A 128 10.90 10.15 -29.09
N PHE A 129 10.79 9.98 -27.76
CA PHE A 129 10.13 8.82 -27.17
C PHE A 129 8.75 9.13 -26.61
N GLY A 130 8.36 10.41 -26.51
CA GLY A 130 7.08 10.81 -25.91
C GLY A 130 6.94 10.44 -24.43
N THR A 131 8.06 10.14 -23.73
CA THR A 131 8.07 9.68 -22.35
C THR A 131 8.52 10.78 -21.40
N PRO A 132 8.03 10.85 -20.16
CA PRO A 132 8.45 11.82 -19.14
C PRO A 132 9.79 11.39 -18.52
N SER A 133 10.89 11.52 -19.28
CA SER A 133 12.22 10.98 -18.92
C SER A 133 12.74 11.50 -17.60
N ASN A 134 12.59 12.80 -17.30
CA ASN A 134 13.07 13.39 -16.06
C ASN A 134 12.31 12.83 -14.85
N ALA A 135 11.00 12.64 -14.97
CA ALA A 135 10.16 12.04 -13.94
C ALA A 135 10.55 10.57 -13.68
N LEU A 136 10.81 9.81 -14.76
CA LEU A 136 11.27 8.42 -14.65
C LEU A 136 12.63 8.33 -13.95
N ILE A 137 13.61 9.16 -14.34
CA ILE A 137 14.93 9.19 -13.70
C ILE A 137 14.81 9.56 -12.22
N PHE A 138 14.05 10.60 -11.91
CA PHE A 138 13.82 11.04 -10.53
C PHE A 138 13.23 9.93 -9.67
N SER A 139 12.16 9.28 -10.15
CA SER A 139 11.50 8.19 -9.43
C SER A 139 12.42 6.97 -9.26
N SER A 140 13.23 6.65 -10.29
CA SER A 140 14.20 5.55 -10.22
C SER A 140 15.31 5.82 -9.21
N ILE A 141 15.82 7.05 -9.14
CA ILE A 141 16.83 7.44 -8.14
C ILE A 141 16.22 7.33 -6.73
N LEU A 142 15.01 7.83 -6.52
CA LEU A 142 14.33 7.75 -5.24
C LEU A 142 14.12 6.29 -4.80
N THR A 143 13.69 5.43 -5.72
CA THR A 143 13.55 3.99 -5.47
C THR A 143 14.88 3.35 -5.08
N ALA A 144 15.96 3.66 -5.80
CA ALA A 144 17.30 3.15 -5.49
C ALA A 144 17.77 3.57 -4.09
N ILE A 145 17.54 4.84 -3.70
CA ILE A 145 17.85 5.34 -2.36
C ILE A 145 17.08 4.55 -1.30
N ILE A 146 15.78 4.35 -1.48
CA ILE A 146 14.96 3.59 -0.53
C ILE A 146 15.47 2.15 -0.39
N MET A 147 15.82 1.49 -1.50
CA MET A 147 16.36 0.12 -1.46
C MET A 147 17.72 0.01 -0.76
N ILE A 148 18.56 1.05 -0.86
CA ILE A 148 19.83 1.11 -0.13
C ILE A 148 19.60 1.31 1.37
N LEU A 149 18.64 2.16 1.72
CA LEU A 149 18.33 2.45 3.13
C LEU A 149 17.59 1.29 3.82
N ILE A 150 16.77 0.55 3.08
CA ILE A 150 15.95 -0.56 3.60
C ILE A 150 16.20 -1.81 2.73
N PRO A 151 17.35 -2.50 2.90
CA PRO A 151 17.74 -3.63 2.06
C PRO A 151 17.02 -4.95 2.45
N SER A 152 15.77 -4.86 2.91
CA SER A 152 14.97 -6.01 3.35
C SER A 152 13.61 -6.00 2.66
N PHE A 153 13.33 -7.03 1.87
CA PHE A 153 12.07 -7.17 1.15
C PHE A 153 10.83 -7.14 2.06
N PRO A 154 10.77 -7.89 3.19
CA PRO A 154 9.64 -7.79 4.12
C PRO A 154 9.44 -6.37 4.66
N ASN A 155 10.51 -5.67 4.99
CA ASN A 155 10.45 -4.31 5.53
C ASN A 155 9.93 -3.30 4.50
N VAL A 156 10.35 -3.42 3.23
CA VAL A 156 9.81 -2.60 2.14
C VAL A 156 8.32 -2.85 1.95
N ILE A 157 7.86 -4.11 2.02
CA ILE A 157 6.42 -4.43 1.93
C ILE A 157 5.62 -3.75 3.05
N LEU A 158 6.10 -3.81 4.31
CA LEU A 158 5.41 -3.17 5.43
C LEU A 158 5.33 -1.65 5.26
N LEU A 159 6.39 -1.01 4.78
CA LEU A 159 6.39 0.42 4.45
C LEU A 159 5.40 0.74 3.32
N THR A 160 5.37 -0.09 2.27
CA THR A 160 4.43 0.04 1.16
C THR A 160 2.98 -0.04 1.65
N MET A 161 2.65 -0.96 2.56
CA MET A 161 1.31 -1.08 3.14
C MET A 161 0.82 0.26 3.71
N ILE A 162 1.67 0.97 4.43
CA ILE A 162 1.28 2.24 5.06
C ILE A 162 1.13 3.34 4.01
N THR A 163 2.14 3.52 3.16
CA THR A 163 2.15 4.60 2.17
C THR A 163 1.02 4.48 1.14
N GLU A 164 0.53 3.27 0.90
CA GLU A 164 -0.52 2.97 -0.06
C GLU A 164 -1.93 3.07 0.56
N PHE A 165 -2.11 2.60 1.80
CA PHE A 165 -3.43 2.64 2.44
C PHE A 165 -3.81 4.00 3.01
N ILE A 166 -2.87 4.91 3.22
CA ILE A 166 -3.16 6.31 3.56
C ILE A 166 -3.97 7.02 2.46
N PRO A 167 -3.57 7.00 1.17
CA PRO A 167 -4.40 7.51 0.07
C PRO A 167 -5.76 6.83 -0.04
N TYR A 168 -5.88 5.53 0.23
CA TYR A 168 -7.17 4.84 0.21
C TYR A 168 -8.10 5.34 1.32
N ALA A 169 -7.59 5.57 2.52
CA ALA A 169 -8.36 6.17 3.60
C ALA A 169 -8.89 7.56 3.21
N ILE A 170 -8.04 8.40 2.60
CA ILE A 170 -8.45 9.73 2.12
C ILE A 170 -9.49 9.62 0.99
N SER A 171 -9.33 8.68 0.06
CA SER A 171 -10.27 8.43 -1.03
C SER A 171 -11.64 7.98 -0.51
N ALA A 172 -11.66 7.17 0.54
CA ALA A 172 -12.89 6.73 1.20
C ALA A 172 -13.68 7.89 1.83
N ILE A 173 -13.00 8.88 2.39
CA ILE A 173 -13.64 10.13 2.86
C ILE A 173 -14.13 10.96 1.67
N SER A 174 -13.31 11.08 0.64
CA SER A 174 -13.59 11.92 -0.53
C SER A 174 -14.87 11.48 -1.25
N ILE A 175 -15.10 10.18 -1.43
CA ILE A 175 -16.32 9.67 -2.07
C ILE A 175 -17.58 10.03 -1.28
N ALA A 176 -17.51 9.98 0.05
CA ALA A 176 -18.61 10.35 0.92
C ALA A 176 -18.96 11.85 0.84
N ILE A 177 -17.92 12.71 0.72
CA ILE A 177 -18.11 14.15 0.56
C ILE A 177 -18.67 14.52 -0.80
N VAL A 178 -18.21 13.88 -1.88
CA VAL A 178 -18.63 14.18 -3.24
C VAL A 178 -20.05 13.68 -3.53
N LYS A 179 -20.32 12.42 -3.18
CA LYS A 179 -21.62 11.79 -3.52
C LYS A 179 -22.75 12.17 -2.56
N ARG A 180 -22.48 12.54 -1.33
CA ARG A 180 -23.40 12.98 -0.28
C ARG A 180 -24.66 12.10 -0.05
N ASN A 181 -24.64 10.86 -0.54
CA ASN A 181 -25.71 9.90 -0.38
C ASN A 181 -25.42 8.99 0.82
N PRO A 182 -26.40 8.63 1.67
CA PRO A 182 -26.20 7.74 2.82
C PRO A 182 -25.48 6.44 2.50
N LYS A 183 -25.76 5.84 1.34
CA LYS A 183 -25.06 4.63 0.86
C LYS A 183 -23.55 4.88 0.72
N TRP A 184 -23.15 5.97 0.06
CA TRP A 184 -21.74 6.27 -0.17
C TRP A 184 -21.04 6.77 1.10
N VAL A 185 -21.76 7.39 2.02
CA VAL A 185 -21.25 7.72 3.35
C VAL A 185 -20.95 6.45 4.14
N ALA A 186 -21.82 5.45 4.10
CA ALA A 186 -21.57 4.16 4.77
C ALA A 186 -20.43 3.38 4.13
N VAL A 187 -20.35 3.33 2.79
CA VAL A 187 -19.22 2.71 2.05
C VAL A 187 -17.91 3.42 2.36
N GLY A 188 -17.90 4.75 2.38
CA GLY A 188 -16.73 5.55 2.74
C GLY A 188 -16.27 5.31 4.19
N LEU A 189 -17.21 5.22 5.14
CA LEU A 189 -16.89 4.90 6.53
C LEU A 189 -16.26 3.51 6.65
N LEU A 190 -16.85 2.51 6.01
CA LEU A 190 -16.32 1.15 6.02
C LEU A 190 -14.92 1.10 5.40
N GLY A 191 -14.73 1.73 4.21
CA GLY A 191 -13.43 1.82 3.55
C GLY A 191 -12.37 2.53 4.40
N PHE A 192 -12.74 3.60 5.10
CA PHE A 192 -11.85 4.32 6.01
C PHE A 192 -11.41 3.47 7.20
N ILE A 193 -12.36 2.76 7.85
CA ILE A 193 -12.06 1.86 8.97
C ILE A 193 -11.16 0.70 8.51
N LEU A 194 -11.48 0.06 7.40
CA LEU A 194 -10.68 -1.05 6.87
C LEU A 194 -9.26 -0.60 6.51
N SER A 195 -9.10 0.57 5.89
CA SER A 195 -7.78 1.15 5.60
C SER A 195 -7.02 1.46 6.89
N SER A 196 -7.70 1.97 7.93
CA SER A 196 -7.08 2.25 9.23
C SER A 196 -6.58 0.98 9.91
N LEU A 197 -7.37 -0.09 9.89
CA LEU A 197 -6.97 -1.41 10.42
C LEU A 197 -5.78 -1.97 9.64
N TYR A 198 -5.77 -1.80 8.32
CA TYR A 198 -4.67 -2.29 7.50
C TYR A 198 -3.36 -1.55 7.78
N ILE A 199 -3.41 -0.22 7.97
CA ILE A 199 -2.26 0.59 8.40
C ILE A 199 -1.79 0.16 9.80
N TYR A 200 -2.71 -0.10 10.73
CA TYR A 200 -2.39 -0.57 12.07
C TYR A 200 -1.68 -1.93 12.03
N TRP A 201 -2.12 -2.87 11.19
CA TRP A 201 -1.51 -4.20 11.03
C TRP A 201 -0.15 -4.20 10.31
N ALA A 202 0.33 -3.07 9.82
CA ALA A 202 1.75 -2.93 9.46
C ALA A 202 2.66 -2.99 10.69
N CYS A 203 2.09 -2.89 11.90
CA CYS A 203 2.72 -3.03 13.20
C CYS A 203 3.77 -1.96 13.52
N TRP A 204 4.11 -1.86 14.79
CA TRP A 204 5.23 -1.07 15.26
C TRP A 204 6.56 -1.73 14.86
N PRO A 205 7.60 -1.00 14.42
CA PRO A 205 7.72 0.45 14.27
C PRO A 205 7.34 0.97 12.88
N TRP A 206 6.83 0.13 11.97
CA TRP A 206 6.59 0.51 10.57
C TRP A 206 5.48 1.54 10.44
N THR A 207 4.42 1.45 11.26
CA THR A 207 3.37 2.49 11.31
C THR A 207 3.96 3.86 11.65
N PHE A 208 4.87 3.93 12.63
CA PHE A 208 5.58 5.16 12.98
C PHE A 208 6.46 5.66 11.81
N THR A 209 7.26 4.79 11.21
CA THR A 209 8.15 5.14 10.10
C THR A 209 7.38 5.69 8.90
N GLY A 210 6.29 5.02 8.50
CA GLY A 210 5.46 5.48 7.38
C GLY A 210 4.77 6.80 7.66
N VAL A 211 4.24 7.00 8.87
CA VAL A 211 3.62 8.27 9.27
C VAL A 211 4.64 9.40 9.32
N ILE A 212 5.86 9.16 9.82
CA ILE A 212 6.94 10.17 9.80
C ILE A 212 7.26 10.59 8.37
N LEU A 213 7.37 9.66 7.43
CA LEU A 213 7.62 9.99 6.01
C LEU A 213 6.51 10.89 5.44
N VAL A 214 5.25 10.63 5.79
CA VAL A 214 4.13 11.49 5.39
C VAL A 214 4.21 12.86 6.03
N ILE A 215 4.55 12.95 7.31
CA ILE A 215 4.73 14.25 8.01
C ILE A 215 5.89 15.04 7.40
N ILE A 216 7.02 14.38 7.12
CA ILE A 216 8.16 15.02 6.45
C ILE A 216 7.73 15.54 5.07
N SER A 217 6.98 14.77 4.31
CA SER A 217 6.45 15.18 3.01
C SER A 217 5.53 16.42 3.14
N LEU A 218 4.68 16.46 4.15
CA LEU A 218 3.83 17.64 4.45
C LEU A 218 4.65 18.88 4.80
N ILE A 219 5.74 18.73 5.55
CA ILE A 219 6.64 19.86 5.92
C ILE A 219 7.42 20.34 4.69
N LEU A 220 7.86 19.44 3.82
CA LEU A 220 8.61 19.79 2.62
C LEU A 220 7.73 20.34 1.49
N TYR A 221 6.43 20.04 1.50
CA TYR A 221 5.50 20.45 0.46
C TYR A 221 5.52 21.95 0.14
N PRO A 222 5.48 22.91 1.11
CA PRO A 222 5.53 24.33 0.81
C PRO A 222 6.86 24.80 0.22
N ALA A 223 7.96 24.08 0.46
CA ALA A 223 9.24 24.38 -0.18
C ALA A 223 9.26 23.99 -1.65
N ILE A 224 8.49 22.95 -2.03
CA ILE A 224 8.37 22.45 -3.39
C ILE A 224 7.33 23.25 -4.18
N VAL A 225 6.18 23.53 -3.56
CA VAL A 225 5.02 24.19 -4.19
C VAL A 225 4.95 25.63 -3.70
N ARG A 226 5.55 26.54 -4.45
CA ARG A 226 5.55 27.98 -4.12
C ARG A 226 4.16 28.58 -4.33
N GLY A 227 3.68 29.36 -3.33
CA GLY A 227 2.43 30.13 -3.42
C GLY A 227 1.14 29.36 -3.05
N ALA A 228 1.22 28.12 -2.61
CA ALA A 228 0.06 27.44 -2.08
C ALA A 228 -0.38 28.07 -0.74
N PRO A 229 -1.70 28.21 -0.46
CA PRO A 229 -2.23 28.68 0.82
C PRO A 229 -2.10 27.58 1.90
N TYR A 230 -0.86 27.17 2.15
CA TYR A 230 -0.51 25.99 2.94
C TYR A 230 -1.11 26.01 4.35
N LEU A 231 -0.98 27.14 5.07
CA LEU A 231 -1.46 27.25 6.45
C LEU A 231 -2.98 27.16 6.56
N SER A 232 -3.72 27.73 5.61
CA SER A 232 -5.18 27.65 5.59
C SER A 232 -5.66 26.23 5.27
N GLU A 233 -5.00 25.55 4.32
CA GLU A 233 -5.30 24.16 3.98
C GLU A 233 -4.89 23.21 5.11
N LEU A 234 -3.78 23.44 5.79
CA LEU A 234 -3.37 22.64 6.94
C LEU A 234 -4.40 22.72 8.08
N LYS A 235 -4.93 23.92 8.39
CA LYS A 235 -5.99 24.08 9.39
C LYS A 235 -7.25 23.30 9.06
N LYS A 236 -7.65 23.27 7.79
CA LYS A 236 -8.81 22.49 7.33
C LYS A 236 -8.57 20.97 7.39
N ASN A 237 -7.31 20.53 7.42
CA ASN A 237 -6.92 19.14 7.43
C ASN A 237 -6.33 18.66 8.76
N LEU A 238 -6.54 19.39 9.87
CA LEU A 238 -6.08 18.98 11.21
C LEU A 238 -6.59 17.60 11.64
N TRP A 239 -7.78 17.19 11.19
CA TRP A 239 -8.32 15.85 11.40
C TRP A 239 -7.38 14.76 10.85
N TYR A 240 -6.71 15.05 9.74
CA TYR A 240 -5.78 14.10 9.11
C TYR A 240 -4.51 13.92 9.95
N ILE A 241 -3.96 15.01 10.48
CA ILE A 241 -2.79 14.95 11.37
C ILE A 241 -3.15 14.22 12.66
N ALA A 242 -4.31 14.53 13.25
CA ALA A 242 -4.80 13.84 14.45
C ALA A 242 -5.01 12.35 14.19
N TYR A 243 -5.50 11.96 13.01
CA TYR A 243 -5.63 10.58 12.57
C TYR A 243 -4.29 9.85 12.55
N LEU A 244 -3.29 10.43 11.88
CA LEU A 244 -1.97 9.83 11.76
C LEU A 244 -1.29 9.67 13.14
N ILE A 245 -1.35 10.71 13.97
CA ILE A 245 -0.82 10.66 15.35
C ILE A 245 -1.56 9.60 16.18
N GLY A 246 -2.89 9.54 16.08
CA GLY A 246 -3.71 8.55 16.76
C GLY A 246 -3.33 7.12 16.39
N LEU A 247 -3.11 6.82 15.11
CA LEU A 247 -2.66 5.51 14.65
C LEU A 247 -1.28 5.14 15.21
N VAL A 248 -0.34 6.09 15.22
CA VAL A 248 1.00 5.88 15.80
C VAL A 248 0.90 5.59 17.29
N LEU A 249 0.09 6.36 18.03
CA LEU A 249 -0.08 6.14 19.48
C LEU A 249 -0.70 4.79 19.79
N ILE A 250 -1.73 4.37 19.04
CA ILE A 250 -2.34 3.05 19.21
C ILE A 250 -1.35 1.95 18.86
N SER A 251 -0.56 2.11 17.79
CA SER A 251 0.47 1.13 17.40
C SER A 251 1.60 1.03 18.43
N LEU A 252 1.99 2.15 19.08
CA LEU A 252 2.99 2.16 20.16
C LEU A 252 2.48 1.49 21.44
N LEU A 253 1.20 1.68 21.77
CA LEU A 253 0.57 1.19 23.00
C LEU A 253 -0.02 -0.22 22.83
N GLY A 254 -0.25 -0.68 21.61
CA GLY A 254 -0.79 -1.99 21.28
C GLY A 254 0.23 -3.12 21.39
N ASP A 255 -0.24 -4.35 21.21
CA ASP A 255 0.60 -5.55 21.26
C ASP A 255 0.91 -6.12 19.86
N ALA A 256 0.46 -5.46 18.79
CA ALA A 256 0.75 -5.85 17.43
C ALA A 256 2.23 -5.62 17.11
N THR A 257 3.04 -6.67 17.26
CA THR A 257 4.48 -6.69 16.96
C THR A 257 4.78 -7.62 15.80
N PHE A 258 5.69 -7.21 14.94
CA PHE A 258 6.29 -8.09 13.96
C PHE A 258 7.68 -8.50 14.45
N GLU A 259 7.97 -9.79 14.55
CA GLU A 259 9.25 -10.33 15.06
C GLU A 259 10.49 -9.91 14.23
N TYR A 260 10.31 -9.35 13.03
CA TYR A 260 11.39 -8.91 12.15
C TYR A 260 11.94 -7.50 12.44
N ASN A 261 11.83 -7.02 13.66
CA ASN A 261 12.11 -5.61 13.98
C ASN A 261 13.46 -5.35 14.62
N ASN A 262 14.51 -5.33 13.78
CA ASN A 262 15.81 -4.77 14.18
C ASN A 262 16.02 -3.32 13.70
N PHE A 263 14.99 -2.65 13.13
CA PHE A 263 15.18 -1.33 12.49
C PHE A 263 15.14 -0.16 13.50
N LEU A 264 14.31 -0.25 14.52
CA LEU A 264 14.31 0.73 15.62
C LEU A 264 14.37 0.00 16.97
N PRO A 265 15.27 0.40 17.87
CA PRO A 265 15.43 -0.25 19.18
C PRO A 265 14.31 0.08 20.18
N ILE A 266 13.17 0.56 19.70
CA ILE A 266 12.02 0.92 20.53
C ILE A 266 10.98 -0.18 20.40
N SER A 267 10.78 -0.97 21.44
CA SER A 267 9.67 -1.92 21.54
C SER A 267 8.36 -1.22 21.88
N PRO A 268 7.21 -1.74 21.40
CA PRO A 268 5.91 -1.23 21.81
C PRO A 268 5.71 -1.44 23.31
N LEU A 269 4.87 -0.61 23.90
CA LEU A 269 4.64 -0.62 25.35
C LEU A 269 3.70 -1.74 25.82
N ASN A 270 2.99 -2.40 24.89
CA ASN A 270 2.08 -3.53 25.14
C ASN A 270 1.03 -3.25 26.25
N VAL A 271 0.54 -2.02 26.32
CA VAL A 271 -0.47 -1.59 27.31
C VAL A 271 -1.84 -2.13 26.95
N PHE A 272 -2.17 -2.09 25.63
CA PHE A 272 -3.45 -2.56 25.12
C PHE A 272 -3.26 -3.91 24.42
N ARG A 273 -3.97 -4.93 24.91
CA ARG A 273 -3.98 -6.25 24.28
C ARG A 273 -5.13 -6.39 23.30
N THR A 274 -4.94 -7.21 22.30
CA THR A 274 -6.00 -7.62 21.37
C THR A 274 -7.16 -8.29 22.17
N PRO A 275 -8.44 -7.88 21.97
CA PRO A 275 -8.98 -7.06 20.87
C PRO A 275 -9.14 -5.56 21.16
N LEU A 276 -8.65 -5.04 22.29
CA LEU A 276 -8.88 -3.65 22.70
C LEU A 276 -8.21 -2.64 21.75
N ASP A 277 -6.99 -2.93 21.32
CA ASP A 277 -6.24 -2.13 20.34
C ASP A 277 -6.98 -1.99 19.00
N ILE A 278 -7.54 -3.10 18.48
CA ILE A 278 -8.38 -3.10 17.27
C ILE A 278 -9.62 -2.23 17.47
N ALA A 279 -10.29 -2.36 18.63
CA ALA A 279 -11.45 -1.54 18.94
C ALA A 279 -11.09 -0.04 18.99
N MET A 280 -9.93 0.31 19.52
CA MET A 280 -9.44 1.70 19.53
C MET A 280 -9.19 2.25 18.13
N VAL A 281 -8.63 1.47 17.21
CA VAL A 281 -8.46 1.86 15.80
C VAL A 281 -9.81 2.12 15.14
N ILE A 282 -10.80 1.26 15.38
CA ILE A 282 -12.16 1.43 14.85
C ILE A 282 -12.78 2.71 15.40
N VAL A 283 -12.70 2.95 16.70
CA VAL A 283 -13.25 4.17 17.34
C VAL A 283 -12.55 5.41 16.80
N LEU A 284 -11.21 5.41 16.70
CA LEU A 284 -10.45 6.49 16.09
C LEU A 284 -10.93 6.75 14.66
N GLY A 285 -11.09 5.70 13.87
CA GLY A 285 -11.59 5.79 12.49
C GLY A 285 -12.96 6.45 12.41
N ILE A 286 -13.91 6.03 13.24
CA ILE A 286 -15.27 6.63 13.27
C ILE A 286 -15.22 8.10 13.67
N VAL A 287 -14.51 8.44 14.75
CA VAL A 287 -14.41 9.82 15.26
C VAL A 287 -13.79 10.75 14.22
N VAL A 288 -12.68 10.34 13.64
CA VAL A 288 -11.96 11.14 12.64
C VAL A 288 -12.79 11.26 11.35
N TYR A 289 -13.44 10.20 10.90
CA TYR A 289 -14.32 10.25 9.74
C TYR A 289 -15.46 11.26 9.92
N ILE A 290 -16.12 11.25 11.08
CA ILE A 290 -17.18 12.23 11.40
C ILE A 290 -16.61 13.65 11.43
N TRP A 291 -15.42 13.85 11.99
CA TRP A 291 -14.76 15.14 12.03
C TRP A 291 -14.44 15.64 10.63
N ALA A 292 -13.81 14.83 9.80
CA ALA A 292 -13.52 15.16 8.40
C ALA A 292 -14.77 15.56 7.61
N MET A 293 -15.87 14.81 7.78
CA MET A 293 -17.15 15.10 7.14
C MET A 293 -17.76 16.43 7.59
N LYS A 294 -17.60 16.81 8.85
CA LYS A 294 -18.07 18.12 9.37
C LYS A 294 -17.23 19.28 8.86
N THR A 295 -15.90 19.14 8.87
CA THR A 295 -14.97 20.22 8.46
C THR A 295 -15.09 20.56 6.97
N ARG A 296 -15.46 19.61 6.13
CA ARG A 296 -15.63 19.82 4.68
C ARG A 296 -17.04 20.25 4.27
N ARG A 297 -17.99 20.32 5.23
CA ARG A 297 -19.35 20.84 5.00
C ARG A 297 -19.45 22.35 5.28
N SER A 298 -18.53 22.89 6.03
CA SER A 298 -18.33 24.33 6.28
C SER A 298 -17.39 24.95 5.24
#